data_024bcd979cf238bc667781ca64f21b7f
#
_entry.id   024bcd979cf238bc667781ca64f21b7f
#
_cell.length_a   1.000
_cell.length_b   1.000
_cell.length_c   1.000
_cell.angle_alpha   90.00
_cell.angle_beta   90.00
_cell.angle_gamma   90.00
#
_symmetry.space_group_name_H-M   'P 1'
#
loop_
_entity.id
_entity.type
_entity.pdbx_description
1 polymer ?
#
loop_
_entity_poly.entity_id
_entity_poly.type
_entity_poly.pdbx_seq_one_letter_code
_entity_poly.pdbx_strand_id
1 'polypeptide(L)'
;MSNIFKRTHMCGTLNLSNAGQEVVLNGWVAKRRNLGGLIFVDLRDKTGIVQVTFDDQIPQELFERADALRSEYVIGVKGIVKERSAKNENLSTGEIEVFATDLVLYAEADTPPIYIKDDDNVDDNLRLKYRYLDLRKTKMQRNLTFRHKVCKCARDYFDANGFTEVETPMLIKSTPEGARDYIVPSRVYPGEFYALPQSPQLFKQLLMVGGTDRYMQIVKCFRDEDLRADRQPEFTQIDLEMSFVDQDDVIAMQEGFLAKVFHELKGVEIRLPLPRITWDEAMERYGSDKPDTRFGFELKKLNDVVKDCGFKVFTDCMANGGDVRGICVTGGSEQFSRKDIDKLTDMTKAYGAKGLVWIRVHEGEYKSSVDKFFSQEELAEIAKVFDAKTDDLIFICSDRAKVTYDSLGFLRRECAKRMGLLDDNQYNLLWVVDFPMFEEDEEDHSLKAMHHPFTCPKLDQLELLDTDPLAVKADAYDIVLNGVELGGGSVRIHDKNLQAKMFEVLGLTKEDCDEKFGFLIEAFKYGAPPHAGLAYGLDRFVMLLLGEPSIREVIAFPKNQNAQCLVSSAPSPVDPTQLDELGITTKE
;
A
#
# COMPACT_ATOMS: atom_id res chain seq x y z
N MET A 1 18.32 -9.90 -42.54
CA MET A 1 17.83 -10.37 -41.22
C MET A 1 19.03 -10.36 -40.28
N SER A 2 19.02 -9.59 -39.21
CA SER A 2 20.12 -9.53 -38.26
C SER A 2 20.27 -10.92 -37.60
N ASN A 3 21.49 -11.46 -37.62
CA ASN A 3 21.82 -12.73 -37.01
C ASN A 3 21.74 -12.57 -35.49
N ILE A 4 20.60 -12.96 -34.86
CA ILE A 4 20.40 -12.81 -33.42
C ILE A 4 21.32 -13.79 -32.68
N PHE A 5 22.21 -13.27 -31.85
CA PHE A 5 23.01 -14.08 -30.94
C PHE A 5 22.11 -14.64 -29.83
N LYS A 6 21.94 -15.95 -29.80
CA LYS A 6 21.15 -16.59 -28.76
C LYS A 6 21.91 -16.54 -27.42
N ARG A 7 21.33 -15.81 -26.47
CA ARG A 7 21.89 -15.62 -25.13
C ARG A 7 22.14 -16.96 -24.43
N THR A 8 23.33 -17.09 -23.84
CA THR A 8 23.67 -18.24 -22.98
C THR A 8 23.57 -17.89 -21.50
N HIS A 9 23.90 -16.65 -21.12
CA HIS A 9 23.92 -16.16 -19.75
C HIS A 9 23.31 -14.77 -19.63
N MET A 10 22.80 -14.44 -18.46
CA MET A 10 22.40 -13.08 -18.10
C MET A 10 23.62 -12.30 -17.59
N CYS A 11 23.63 -10.98 -17.83
CA CYS A 11 24.78 -10.13 -17.48
C CYS A 11 25.13 -10.18 -15.99
N GLY A 12 24.15 -9.96 -15.13
CA GLY A 12 24.37 -9.89 -13.67
C GLY A 12 24.53 -11.24 -12.97
N THR A 13 24.43 -12.37 -13.70
CA THR A 13 24.58 -13.71 -13.09
C THR A 13 25.99 -14.27 -13.22
N LEU A 14 26.85 -13.63 -14.01
CA LEU A 14 28.23 -14.07 -14.21
C LEU A 14 29.09 -13.82 -12.96
N ASN A 15 29.97 -14.77 -12.69
CA ASN A 15 30.92 -14.71 -11.57
C ASN A 15 32.19 -15.50 -11.87
N LEU A 16 33.11 -15.62 -10.92
CA LEU A 16 34.41 -16.33 -11.10
C LEU A 16 34.25 -17.80 -11.54
N SER A 17 33.16 -18.48 -11.22
CA SER A 17 32.94 -19.86 -11.67
C SER A 17 32.75 -19.99 -13.19
N ASN A 18 32.45 -18.85 -13.86
CA ASN A 18 32.34 -18.79 -15.32
C ASN A 18 33.68 -18.47 -16.01
N ALA A 19 34.76 -18.22 -15.29
CA ALA A 19 36.04 -17.89 -15.89
C ALA A 19 36.51 -18.97 -16.88
N GLY A 20 36.96 -18.54 -18.04
CA GLY A 20 37.36 -19.41 -19.17
C GLY A 20 36.19 -19.86 -20.07
N GLN A 21 34.94 -19.63 -19.68
CA GLN A 21 33.79 -20.01 -20.51
C GLN A 21 33.53 -18.99 -21.63
N GLU A 22 33.13 -19.48 -22.80
CA GLU A 22 32.58 -18.66 -23.85
C GLU A 22 31.09 -18.37 -23.53
N VAL A 23 30.73 -17.10 -23.57
CA VAL A 23 29.37 -16.64 -23.27
C VAL A 23 28.80 -15.77 -24.38
N VAL A 24 27.48 -15.79 -24.52
CA VAL A 24 26.71 -14.89 -25.38
C VAL A 24 25.80 -14.05 -24.50
N LEU A 25 25.99 -12.75 -24.54
CA LEU A 25 25.25 -11.76 -23.76
C LEU A 25 24.47 -10.83 -24.69
N ASN A 26 23.28 -10.42 -24.26
CA ASN A 26 22.46 -9.43 -24.95
C ASN A 26 21.96 -8.38 -23.96
N GLY A 27 22.03 -7.12 -24.31
CA GLY A 27 21.60 -6.05 -23.39
C GLY A 27 21.72 -4.67 -24.00
N TRP A 28 21.66 -3.70 -23.13
CA TRP A 28 21.83 -2.28 -23.43
C TRP A 28 23.20 -1.79 -22.99
N VAL A 29 23.83 -0.94 -23.80
CA VAL A 29 25.08 -0.24 -23.45
C VAL A 29 24.78 0.80 -22.37
N ALA A 30 25.07 0.49 -21.11
CA ALA A 30 24.89 1.44 -20.02
C ALA A 30 25.94 2.55 -20.06
N LYS A 31 27.19 2.19 -20.37
CA LYS A 31 28.33 3.12 -20.48
C LYS A 31 29.39 2.55 -21.41
N ARG A 32 30.02 3.44 -22.21
CA ARG A 32 31.23 3.12 -22.99
C ARG A 32 32.38 4.03 -22.57
N ARG A 33 33.58 3.47 -22.50
CA ARG A 33 34.84 4.18 -22.22
C ARG A 33 35.88 3.70 -23.25
N ASN A 34 36.56 4.61 -23.90
CA ASN A 34 37.68 4.32 -24.77
C ASN A 34 38.96 4.90 -24.14
N LEU A 35 39.96 4.06 -23.87
CA LEU A 35 41.22 4.39 -23.22
C LEU A 35 42.41 4.18 -24.18
N GLY A 36 42.22 4.45 -25.47
CA GLY A 36 43.30 4.47 -26.48
C GLY A 36 43.75 3.08 -26.91
N GLY A 37 43.16 2.10 -27.08
CA GLY A 37 43.48 0.70 -27.46
C GLY A 37 42.65 -0.32 -26.70
N LEU A 38 41.89 0.16 -25.71
CA LEU A 38 40.98 -0.65 -24.93
C LEU A 38 39.64 0.06 -24.88
N ILE A 39 38.57 -0.62 -25.29
CA ILE A 39 37.19 -0.13 -25.15
C ILE A 39 36.51 -0.99 -24.08
N PHE A 40 35.95 -0.32 -23.08
CA PHE A 40 35.13 -0.94 -22.04
C PHE A 40 33.67 -0.57 -22.27
N VAL A 41 32.79 -1.58 -22.29
CA VAL A 41 31.34 -1.44 -22.37
C VAL A 41 30.71 -2.05 -21.15
N ASP A 42 30.02 -1.24 -20.37
CA ASP A 42 29.17 -1.74 -19.28
C ASP A 42 27.85 -2.18 -19.94
N LEU A 43 27.66 -3.50 -20.11
CA LEU A 43 26.47 -4.10 -20.71
C LEU A 43 25.47 -4.44 -19.64
N ARG A 44 24.25 -3.91 -19.77
CA ARG A 44 23.16 -4.05 -18.80
C ARG A 44 22.04 -4.92 -19.34
N ASP A 45 21.54 -5.82 -18.51
CA ASP A 45 20.25 -6.48 -18.66
C ASP A 45 19.41 -6.39 -17.38
N LYS A 46 18.30 -7.13 -17.28
CA LYS A 46 17.41 -7.10 -16.10
C LYS A 46 18.06 -7.61 -14.81
N THR A 47 19.18 -8.34 -14.89
CA THR A 47 19.84 -8.94 -13.74
C THR A 47 21.00 -8.09 -13.20
N GLY A 48 21.49 -7.14 -13.99
CA GLY A 48 22.57 -6.27 -13.60
C GLY A 48 23.48 -5.89 -14.77
N ILE A 49 24.70 -5.50 -14.45
CA ILE A 49 25.71 -4.99 -15.37
C ILE A 49 26.92 -5.92 -15.36
N VAL A 50 27.51 -6.14 -16.55
CA VAL A 50 28.83 -6.77 -16.68
C VAL A 50 29.73 -5.91 -17.56
N GLN A 51 31.01 -5.82 -17.27
CA GLN A 51 31.98 -5.17 -18.13
C GLN A 51 32.36 -6.08 -19.30
N VAL A 52 32.24 -5.56 -20.50
CA VAL A 52 32.75 -6.17 -21.74
C VAL A 52 33.96 -5.38 -22.19
N THR A 53 35.05 -6.09 -22.51
CA THR A 53 36.33 -5.51 -22.88
C THR A 53 36.63 -5.86 -24.34
N PHE A 54 36.97 -4.84 -25.14
CA PHE A 54 37.47 -4.96 -26.50
C PHE A 54 38.92 -4.46 -26.48
N ASP A 55 39.87 -5.34 -26.74
CA ASP A 55 41.30 -5.04 -26.72
C ASP A 55 41.89 -4.92 -28.14
N ASP A 56 43.18 -4.67 -28.25
CA ASP A 56 43.92 -4.53 -29.50
C ASP A 56 44.20 -5.87 -30.20
N GLN A 57 43.80 -6.98 -29.62
CA GLN A 57 43.99 -8.34 -30.18
C GLN A 57 42.79 -8.76 -31.08
N ILE A 58 41.70 -8.03 -31.04
CA ILE A 58 40.52 -8.29 -31.92
C ILE A 58 40.70 -7.70 -33.30
N PRO A 59 39.98 -8.19 -34.34
CA PRO A 59 39.98 -7.59 -35.68
C PRO A 59 39.63 -6.09 -35.63
N GLN A 60 40.33 -5.28 -36.42
CA GLN A 60 40.15 -3.84 -36.48
C GLN A 60 38.68 -3.44 -36.76
N GLU A 61 37.99 -4.17 -37.64
CA GLU A 61 36.56 -3.95 -37.93
C GLU A 61 35.68 -4.12 -36.67
N LEU A 62 35.98 -5.11 -35.81
CA LEU A 62 35.25 -5.32 -34.56
C LEU A 62 35.54 -4.20 -33.56
N PHE A 63 36.78 -3.73 -33.48
CA PHE A 63 37.18 -2.60 -32.66
C PHE A 63 36.47 -1.31 -33.07
N GLU A 64 36.41 -1.01 -34.36
CA GLU A 64 35.69 0.17 -34.91
C GLU A 64 34.19 0.10 -34.63
N ARG A 65 33.57 -1.08 -34.73
CA ARG A 65 32.16 -1.29 -34.36
C ARG A 65 31.95 -1.06 -32.87
N ALA A 66 32.86 -1.49 -32.02
CA ALA A 66 32.79 -1.25 -30.56
C ALA A 66 32.97 0.25 -30.23
N ASP A 67 33.84 0.95 -30.97
CA ASP A 67 34.04 2.40 -30.80
C ASP A 67 32.85 3.25 -31.26
N ALA A 68 32.09 2.75 -32.22
CA ALA A 68 30.87 3.40 -32.69
C ALA A 68 29.69 3.28 -31.71
N LEU A 69 29.74 2.41 -30.70
CA LEU A 69 28.66 2.23 -29.75
C LEU A 69 28.37 3.50 -28.94
N ARG A 70 27.09 3.72 -28.64
CA ARG A 70 26.61 4.81 -27.78
C ARG A 70 25.72 4.27 -26.67
N SER A 71 25.47 5.12 -25.69
CA SER A 71 24.58 4.78 -24.55
C SER A 71 23.22 4.32 -25.05
N GLU A 72 22.69 3.29 -24.39
CA GLU A 72 21.39 2.65 -24.63
C GLU A 72 21.25 1.92 -25.98
N TYR A 73 22.33 1.83 -26.80
CA TYR A 73 22.33 0.93 -27.96
C TYR A 73 22.08 -0.51 -27.52
N VAL A 74 21.31 -1.27 -28.29
CA VAL A 74 20.99 -2.67 -28.02
C VAL A 74 21.97 -3.55 -28.78
N ILE A 75 22.74 -4.34 -28.04
CA ILE A 75 23.81 -5.16 -28.61
C ILE A 75 23.77 -6.62 -28.15
N GLY A 76 24.34 -7.48 -28.97
CA GLY A 76 24.74 -8.83 -28.59
C GLY A 76 26.26 -8.96 -28.65
N VAL A 77 26.85 -9.61 -27.66
CA VAL A 77 28.29 -9.84 -27.56
C VAL A 77 28.54 -11.33 -27.35
N LYS A 78 29.51 -11.90 -28.09
CA LYS A 78 30.16 -13.16 -27.75
C LYS A 78 31.52 -12.84 -27.14
N GLY A 79 31.92 -13.61 -26.15
CA GLY A 79 33.21 -13.37 -25.51
C GLY A 79 33.56 -14.42 -24.48
N ILE A 80 34.78 -14.33 -23.96
CA ILE A 80 35.31 -15.24 -22.95
C ILE A 80 35.34 -14.51 -21.60
N VAL A 81 34.79 -15.13 -20.58
CA VAL A 81 34.82 -14.60 -19.22
C VAL A 81 36.25 -14.73 -18.67
N LYS A 82 36.80 -13.64 -18.15
CA LYS A 82 38.09 -13.62 -17.47
C LYS A 82 37.98 -12.96 -16.11
N GLU A 83 38.85 -13.32 -15.18
CA GLU A 83 39.01 -12.59 -13.93
C GLU A 83 39.60 -11.22 -14.19
N ARG A 84 39.05 -10.17 -13.55
CA ARG A 84 39.56 -8.80 -13.69
C ARG A 84 40.87 -8.61 -12.94
N SER A 85 41.78 -7.91 -13.54
CA SER A 85 43.03 -7.48 -12.90
C SER A 85 42.77 -6.44 -11.79
N ALA A 86 41.77 -5.56 -11.98
CA ALA A 86 41.33 -4.58 -10.99
C ALA A 86 39.86 -4.82 -10.67
N LYS A 87 39.58 -5.45 -9.52
CA LYS A 87 38.22 -5.77 -9.06
C LYS A 87 37.44 -4.50 -8.75
N ASN A 88 36.12 -4.55 -8.99
CA ASN A 88 35.20 -3.44 -8.71
C ASN A 88 34.13 -3.91 -7.71
N GLU A 89 34.29 -3.54 -6.45
CA GLU A 89 33.40 -3.93 -5.37
C GLU A 89 31.97 -3.36 -5.49
N ASN A 90 31.77 -2.33 -6.34
CA ASN A 90 30.45 -1.72 -6.56
C ASN A 90 29.58 -2.49 -7.56
N LEU A 91 30.07 -3.54 -8.18
CA LEU A 91 29.33 -4.38 -9.11
C LEU A 91 29.30 -5.83 -8.61
N SER A 92 28.16 -6.48 -8.65
CA SER A 92 28.04 -7.92 -8.32
C SER A 92 28.89 -8.81 -9.21
N THR A 93 29.20 -8.36 -10.44
CA THR A 93 30.07 -9.01 -11.44
C THR A 93 31.48 -8.43 -11.44
N GLY A 94 31.82 -7.62 -10.45
CA GLY A 94 33.05 -6.82 -10.45
C GLY A 94 34.37 -7.60 -10.34
N GLU A 95 34.32 -8.90 -10.08
CA GLU A 95 35.49 -9.78 -10.10
C GLU A 95 35.83 -10.29 -11.50
N ILE A 96 34.91 -10.19 -12.46
CA ILE A 96 35.08 -10.71 -13.82
C ILE A 96 34.82 -9.63 -14.87
N GLU A 97 35.32 -9.87 -16.07
CA GLU A 97 34.98 -9.13 -17.28
C GLU A 97 34.88 -10.10 -18.46
N VAL A 98 34.21 -9.68 -19.54
CA VAL A 98 34.04 -10.50 -20.74
C VAL A 98 34.88 -9.92 -21.86
N PHE A 99 35.91 -10.64 -22.32
CA PHE A 99 36.70 -10.28 -23.49
C PHE A 99 35.91 -10.64 -24.76
N ALA A 100 35.50 -9.62 -25.49
CA ALA A 100 34.66 -9.79 -26.66
C ALA A 100 35.41 -10.46 -27.83
N THR A 101 34.75 -11.42 -28.46
CA THR A 101 35.22 -12.08 -29.71
C THR A 101 34.35 -11.73 -30.90
N ASP A 102 33.10 -11.30 -30.66
CA ASP A 102 32.18 -10.85 -31.71
C ASP A 102 31.12 -9.90 -31.14
N LEU A 103 30.57 -9.04 -31.96
CA LEU A 103 29.59 -8.01 -31.61
C LEU A 103 28.51 -7.92 -32.69
N VAL A 104 27.27 -7.79 -32.29
CA VAL A 104 26.15 -7.43 -33.20
C VAL A 104 25.40 -6.23 -32.63
N LEU A 105 25.14 -5.25 -33.44
CA LEU A 105 24.25 -4.12 -33.14
C LEU A 105 22.84 -4.51 -33.58
N TYR A 106 21.88 -4.55 -32.63
CA TYR A 106 20.48 -4.83 -32.93
C TYR A 106 19.69 -3.54 -33.21
N ALA A 107 19.95 -2.50 -32.39
CA ALA A 107 19.30 -1.21 -32.54
C ALA A 107 20.16 -0.08 -31.99
N GLU A 108 20.16 1.03 -32.69
CA GLU A 108 20.65 2.31 -32.18
C GLU A 108 19.59 2.94 -31.25
N ALA A 109 20.00 3.93 -30.47
CA ALA A 109 19.14 4.68 -29.59
C ALA A 109 19.48 6.18 -29.67
N ASP A 110 18.46 7.01 -29.65
CA ASP A 110 18.63 8.43 -29.40
C ASP A 110 19.07 8.67 -27.94
N THR A 111 19.56 9.88 -27.66
CA THR A 111 19.90 10.26 -26.27
C THR A 111 18.66 10.20 -25.38
N PRO A 112 18.65 9.34 -24.35
CA PRO A 112 17.49 9.22 -23.49
C PRO A 112 17.15 10.53 -22.76
N PRO A 113 15.85 10.88 -22.63
CA PRO A 113 15.41 12.08 -21.91
C PRO A 113 15.55 11.97 -20.39
N ILE A 114 15.82 10.76 -19.87
CA ILE A 114 16.11 10.49 -18.47
C ILE A 114 17.36 9.61 -18.36
N TYR A 115 18.12 9.78 -17.29
CA TYR A 115 19.24 8.88 -16.98
C TYR A 115 18.72 7.56 -16.40
N ILE A 116 19.34 6.43 -16.81
CA ILE A 116 18.99 5.10 -16.30
C ILE A 116 19.93 4.77 -15.14
N LYS A 117 19.69 5.44 -14.02
CA LYS A 117 20.39 5.27 -12.73
C LYS A 117 19.38 5.31 -11.60
N ASP A 118 19.66 4.57 -10.53
CA ASP A 118 18.75 4.47 -9.38
C ASP A 118 18.74 5.75 -8.51
N ASP A 119 19.80 6.54 -8.54
CA ASP A 119 20.06 7.74 -7.72
C ASP A 119 19.82 9.07 -8.46
N ASP A 120 19.02 9.08 -9.51
CA ASP A 120 18.68 10.31 -10.22
C ASP A 120 17.56 11.11 -9.53
N ASN A 121 17.65 12.45 -9.64
CA ASN A 121 16.64 13.40 -9.18
C ASN A 121 15.70 13.83 -10.32
N VAL A 122 15.20 12.86 -11.09
CA VAL A 122 14.29 13.14 -12.21
C VAL A 122 12.87 13.33 -11.68
N ASP A 123 12.18 14.32 -12.22
CA ASP A 123 10.77 14.59 -11.93
C ASP A 123 9.88 13.37 -12.19
N ASP A 124 8.95 13.09 -11.27
CA ASP A 124 8.07 11.91 -11.34
C ASP A 124 7.26 11.85 -12.63
N ASN A 125 6.74 12.98 -13.15
CA ASN A 125 5.96 12.96 -14.38
C ASN A 125 6.85 12.63 -15.59
N LEU A 126 8.12 13.06 -15.59
CA LEU A 126 9.06 12.70 -16.65
C LEU A 126 9.40 11.21 -16.60
N ARG A 127 9.62 10.65 -15.41
CA ARG A 127 9.78 9.20 -15.19
C ARG A 127 8.55 8.42 -15.67
N LEU A 128 7.35 8.89 -15.35
CA LEU A 128 6.09 8.25 -15.76
C LEU A 128 5.86 8.36 -17.27
N LYS A 129 6.24 9.47 -17.91
CA LYS A 129 6.14 9.64 -19.37
C LYS A 129 7.06 8.68 -20.12
N TYR A 130 8.29 8.53 -19.64
CA TYR A 130 9.29 7.62 -20.22
C TYR A 130 9.44 6.34 -19.39
N ARG A 131 8.32 5.82 -18.85
CA ARG A 131 8.32 4.69 -17.92
C ARG A 131 9.03 3.46 -18.45
N TYR A 132 8.98 3.19 -19.73
CA TYR A 132 9.71 2.09 -20.36
C TYR A 132 11.25 2.25 -20.29
N LEU A 133 11.77 3.47 -20.15
CA LEU A 133 13.18 3.72 -19.84
C LEU A 133 13.45 3.61 -18.33
N ASP A 134 12.58 4.18 -17.52
CA ASP A 134 12.66 4.09 -16.06
C ASP A 134 12.67 2.62 -15.59
N LEU A 135 11.89 1.76 -16.24
CA LEU A 135 11.86 0.32 -15.99
C LEU A 135 13.20 -0.40 -16.27
N ARG A 136 14.15 0.22 -16.99
CA ARG A 136 15.51 -0.32 -17.16
C ARG A 136 16.40 -0.16 -15.92
N LYS A 137 15.99 0.67 -14.93
CA LYS A 137 16.73 0.86 -13.68
C LYS A 137 16.76 -0.42 -12.86
N THR A 138 17.85 -0.67 -12.16
CA THR A 138 18.03 -1.87 -11.34
C THR A 138 16.98 -1.94 -10.24
N LYS A 139 16.70 -0.81 -9.59
CA LYS A 139 15.64 -0.67 -8.58
C LYS A 139 14.29 -1.13 -9.11
N MET A 140 13.89 -0.66 -10.28
CA MET A 140 12.58 -0.98 -10.87
C MET A 140 12.49 -2.46 -11.25
N GLN A 141 13.55 -3.05 -11.82
CA GLN A 141 13.61 -4.47 -12.12
C GLN A 141 13.53 -5.33 -10.85
N ARG A 142 14.23 -4.92 -9.79
CA ARG A 142 14.15 -5.56 -8.46
C ARG A 142 12.72 -5.53 -7.93
N ASN A 143 12.07 -4.37 -7.96
CA ASN A 143 10.73 -4.16 -7.42
C ASN A 143 9.68 -5.02 -8.14
N LEU A 144 9.69 -5.05 -9.47
CA LEU A 144 8.77 -5.89 -10.25
C LEU A 144 9.05 -7.39 -10.07
N THR A 145 10.33 -7.78 -9.96
CA THR A 145 10.72 -9.16 -9.68
C THR A 145 10.25 -9.57 -8.28
N PHE A 146 10.37 -8.70 -7.29
CA PHE A 146 9.90 -8.95 -5.93
C PHE A 146 8.36 -9.09 -5.89
N ARG A 147 7.63 -8.20 -6.59
CA ARG A 147 6.18 -8.31 -6.77
C ARG A 147 5.78 -9.67 -7.35
N HIS A 148 6.46 -10.12 -8.40
CA HIS A 148 6.23 -11.44 -8.98
C HIS A 148 6.44 -12.56 -7.96
N LYS A 149 7.50 -12.48 -7.13
CA LYS A 149 7.77 -13.47 -6.09
C LYS A 149 6.69 -13.50 -5.00
N VAL A 150 6.15 -12.34 -4.60
CA VAL A 150 5.02 -12.28 -3.66
C VAL A 150 3.79 -12.98 -4.26
N CYS A 151 3.44 -12.68 -5.52
CA CYS A 151 2.34 -13.36 -6.21
C CYS A 151 2.55 -14.87 -6.31
N LYS A 152 3.77 -15.31 -6.62
CA LYS A 152 4.10 -16.74 -6.68
C LYS A 152 3.97 -17.39 -5.30
N CYS A 153 4.53 -16.76 -4.27
CA CYS A 153 4.43 -17.25 -2.89
C CYS A 153 2.98 -17.40 -2.43
N ALA A 154 2.12 -16.43 -2.79
CA ALA A 154 0.68 -16.50 -2.51
C ALA A 154 0.04 -17.72 -3.19
N ARG A 155 0.24 -17.91 -4.50
CA ARG A 155 -0.28 -19.05 -5.22
C ARG A 155 0.19 -20.37 -4.64
N ASP A 156 1.50 -20.51 -4.39
CA ASP A 156 2.08 -21.73 -3.83
C ASP A 156 1.52 -22.04 -2.42
N TYR A 157 1.30 -21.02 -1.59
CA TYR A 157 0.77 -21.20 -0.25
C TYR A 157 -0.71 -21.59 -0.25
N PHE A 158 -1.52 -20.85 -0.99
CA PHE A 158 -2.97 -21.08 -0.99
C PHE A 158 -3.34 -22.36 -1.74
N ASP A 159 -2.66 -22.71 -2.83
CA ASP A 159 -2.83 -24.03 -3.51
C ASP A 159 -2.52 -25.18 -2.54
N ALA A 160 -1.40 -25.11 -1.81
CA ALA A 160 -1.03 -26.12 -0.82
C ALA A 160 -2.04 -26.25 0.35
N ASN A 161 -2.87 -25.22 0.57
CA ASN A 161 -3.94 -25.20 1.56
C ASN A 161 -5.34 -25.43 0.98
N GLY A 162 -5.43 -25.91 -0.26
CA GLY A 162 -6.67 -26.35 -0.91
C GLY A 162 -7.52 -25.22 -1.48
N PHE A 163 -6.92 -24.04 -1.76
CA PHE A 163 -7.61 -22.96 -2.47
C PHE A 163 -7.56 -23.19 -3.97
N THR A 164 -8.65 -22.82 -4.64
CA THR A 164 -8.76 -22.77 -6.09
C THR A 164 -8.69 -21.34 -6.58
N GLU A 165 -7.75 -21.03 -7.48
CA GLU A 165 -7.71 -19.71 -8.13
C GLU A 165 -8.80 -19.65 -9.21
N VAL A 166 -9.78 -18.75 -9.03
CA VAL A 166 -10.92 -18.60 -9.93
C VAL A 166 -11.03 -17.16 -10.37
N GLU A 167 -11.10 -16.93 -11.69
CA GLU A 167 -11.31 -15.60 -12.26
C GLU A 167 -12.79 -15.19 -12.16
N THR A 168 -13.02 -13.95 -11.72
CA THR A 168 -14.34 -13.32 -11.70
C THR A 168 -14.48 -12.29 -12.82
N PRO A 169 -15.71 -11.95 -13.25
CA PRO A 169 -15.92 -11.02 -14.35
C PRO A 169 -15.39 -9.61 -14.05
N MET A 170 -14.83 -8.96 -15.09
CA MET A 170 -14.45 -7.53 -15.06
C MET A 170 -15.57 -6.62 -15.57
N LEU A 171 -16.48 -7.12 -16.39
CA LEU A 171 -17.69 -6.40 -16.84
C LEU A 171 -18.85 -6.88 -15.97
N ILE A 172 -19.17 -6.10 -14.95
CA ILE A 172 -20.21 -6.43 -13.97
C ILE A 172 -21.32 -5.37 -13.98
N LYS A 173 -22.37 -5.60 -13.22
CA LYS A 173 -23.38 -4.59 -12.89
C LYS A 173 -22.79 -3.58 -11.89
N SER A 174 -23.13 -2.30 -12.03
CA SER A 174 -22.79 -1.28 -11.03
C SER A 174 -23.34 -1.67 -9.66
N THR A 175 -22.47 -1.71 -8.67
CA THR A 175 -22.80 -2.05 -7.29
C THR A 175 -22.06 -1.10 -6.35
N PRO A 176 -22.74 -0.41 -5.44
CA PRO A 176 -22.10 0.54 -4.54
C PRO A 176 -21.30 -0.21 -3.46
N GLU A 177 -19.97 -0.06 -3.49
CA GLU A 177 -19.04 -0.60 -2.50
C GLU A 177 -18.20 0.50 -1.81
N GLY A 178 -18.71 1.74 -1.79
CA GLY A 178 -18.09 2.88 -1.11
C GLY A 178 -17.38 3.88 -2.04
N ALA A 179 -16.84 3.46 -3.19
CA ALA A 179 -16.26 4.34 -4.20
C ALA A 179 -17.21 4.56 -5.39
N ARG A 180 -16.87 5.48 -6.30
CA ARG A 180 -17.55 5.57 -7.59
C ARG A 180 -17.02 4.50 -8.54
N ASP A 181 -17.93 3.97 -9.37
CA ASP A 181 -17.60 2.98 -10.39
C ASP A 181 -17.06 3.64 -11.66
N TYR A 182 -16.13 2.96 -12.33
CA TYR A 182 -15.86 3.19 -13.74
C TYR A 182 -16.90 2.45 -14.57
N ILE A 183 -17.64 3.16 -15.44
CA ILE A 183 -18.69 2.58 -16.28
C ILE A 183 -18.21 2.38 -17.71
N VAL A 184 -18.69 1.31 -18.34
CA VAL A 184 -18.38 0.92 -19.73
C VAL A 184 -19.70 0.74 -20.48
N PRO A 185 -19.96 1.54 -21.54
CA PRO A 185 -21.23 1.45 -22.27
C PRO A 185 -21.34 0.15 -23.05
N SER A 186 -22.57 -0.39 -23.15
CA SER A 186 -22.88 -1.58 -23.92
C SER A 186 -23.32 -1.22 -25.33
N ARG A 187 -22.64 -1.74 -26.35
CA ARG A 187 -23.06 -1.61 -27.74
C ARG A 187 -24.30 -2.46 -28.06
N VAL A 188 -24.44 -3.59 -27.36
CA VAL A 188 -25.52 -4.56 -27.62
C VAL A 188 -26.85 -4.13 -26.98
N TYR A 189 -26.77 -3.42 -25.86
CA TYR A 189 -27.92 -2.92 -25.09
C TYR A 189 -27.81 -1.40 -24.99
N PRO A 190 -28.38 -0.63 -25.95
CA PRO A 190 -28.28 0.82 -25.96
C PRO A 190 -28.86 1.44 -24.69
N GLY A 191 -28.11 2.37 -24.08
CA GLY A 191 -28.47 3.01 -22.81
C GLY A 191 -28.13 2.22 -21.55
N GLU A 192 -27.60 1.00 -21.69
CA GLU A 192 -27.12 0.19 -20.56
C GLU A 192 -25.60 0.19 -20.46
N PHE A 193 -25.08 0.03 -19.23
CA PHE A 193 -23.67 0.10 -18.92
C PHE A 193 -23.23 -1.09 -18.08
N TYR A 194 -22.02 -1.58 -18.35
CA TYR A 194 -21.26 -2.36 -17.39
C TYR A 194 -20.52 -1.41 -16.45
N ALA A 195 -20.13 -1.92 -15.28
CA ALA A 195 -19.17 -1.29 -14.39
C ALA A 195 -17.93 -2.16 -14.27
N LEU A 196 -16.77 -1.53 -13.99
CA LEU A 196 -15.57 -2.24 -13.59
C LEU A 196 -15.62 -2.51 -12.08
N PRO A 197 -15.25 -3.71 -11.59
CA PRO A 197 -15.46 -4.11 -10.20
C PRO A 197 -14.55 -3.33 -9.24
N GLN A 198 -15.11 -2.85 -8.14
CA GLN A 198 -14.36 -2.28 -7.03
C GLN A 198 -13.64 -3.36 -6.23
N SER A 199 -14.23 -4.55 -6.18
CA SER A 199 -13.67 -5.79 -5.65
C SER A 199 -14.46 -7.00 -6.21
N PRO A 200 -13.98 -8.24 -6.08
CA PRO A 200 -14.74 -9.43 -6.46
C PRO A 200 -15.73 -9.88 -5.39
N GLN A 201 -16.10 -9.03 -4.41
CA GLN A 201 -16.85 -9.39 -3.20
C GLN A 201 -18.12 -10.21 -3.49
N LEU A 202 -18.96 -9.76 -4.40
CA LEU A 202 -20.23 -10.43 -4.68
C LEU A 202 -20.03 -11.78 -5.36
N PHE A 203 -19.08 -11.87 -6.28
CA PHE A 203 -18.80 -13.10 -7.03
C PHE A 203 -18.09 -14.15 -6.18
N LYS A 204 -17.19 -13.77 -5.28
CA LYS A 204 -16.56 -14.74 -4.38
C LYS A 204 -17.56 -15.35 -3.39
N GLN A 205 -18.56 -14.58 -2.93
CA GLN A 205 -19.66 -15.11 -2.12
C GLN A 205 -20.54 -16.08 -2.95
N LEU A 206 -20.81 -15.77 -4.21
CA LEU A 206 -21.48 -16.72 -5.11
C LEU A 206 -20.69 -18.01 -5.33
N LEU A 207 -19.35 -17.92 -5.37
CA LEU A 207 -18.49 -19.12 -5.45
C LEU A 207 -18.61 -19.98 -4.18
N MET A 208 -18.79 -19.38 -3.00
CA MET A 208 -19.08 -20.15 -1.77
C MET A 208 -20.42 -20.85 -1.86
N VAL A 209 -21.48 -20.16 -2.31
CA VAL A 209 -22.78 -20.80 -2.60
C VAL A 209 -22.65 -21.89 -3.66
N GLY A 210 -21.78 -21.68 -4.65
CA GLY A 210 -21.47 -22.65 -5.71
C GLY A 210 -20.60 -23.83 -5.27
N GLY A 211 -20.16 -23.87 -4.00
CA GLY A 211 -19.41 -25.00 -3.45
C GLY A 211 -17.90 -25.00 -3.76
N THR A 212 -17.32 -23.86 -4.12
CA THR A 212 -15.85 -23.74 -4.34
C THR A 212 -15.05 -23.98 -3.05
N ASP A 213 -15.66 -23.78 -1.89
CA ASP A 213 -15.13 -23.99 -0.55
C ASP A 213 -13.98 -23.05 -0.15
N ARG A 214 -12.88 -23.00 -0.92
CA ARG A 214 -11.74 -22.10 -0.72
C ARG A 214 -11.36 -21.46 -2.05
N TYR A 215 -11.59 -20.17 -2.15
CA TYR A 215 -11.32 -19.35 -3.32
C TYR A 215 -10.15 -18.40 -3.08
N MET A 216 -9.31 -18.22 -4.08
CA MET A 216 -8.36 -17.12 -4.16
C MET A 216 -8.33 -16.50 -5.55
N GLN A 217 -7.92 -15.24 -5.65
CA GLN A 217 -7.64 -14.59 -6.93
C GLN A 217 -6.64 -13.46 -6.76
N ILE A 218 -5.70 -13.32 -7.68
CA ILE A 218 -4.91 -12.09 -7.82
C ILE A 218 -5.61 -11.22 -8.86
N VAL A 219 -6.41 -10.28 -8.38
CA VAL A 219 -7.44 -9.58 -9.17
C VAL A 219 -7.19 -8.09 -9.30
N LYS A 220 -7.53 -7.52 -10.48
CA LYS A 220 -7.62 -6.08 -10.67
C LYS A 220 -8.92 -5.54 -10.07
N CYS A 221 -8.78 -4.43 -9.34
CA CYS A 221 -9.89 -3.66 -8.78
C CYS A 221 -9.81 -2.21 -9.28
N PHE A 222 -10.95 -1.55 -9.37
CA PHE A 222 -11.10 -0.23 -9.95
C PHE A 222 -11.93 0.67 -9.03
N ARG A 223 -11.42 1.84 -8.67
CA ARG A 223 -12.13 2.81 -7.83
C ARG A 223 -11.86 4.22 -8.32
N ASP A 224 -12.92 4.96 -8.63
CA ASP A 224 -12.83 6.37 -9.00
C ASP A 224 -12.86 7.23 -7.73
N GLU A 225 -11.68 7.39 -7.14
CA GLU A 225 -11.44 8.12 -5.90
C GLU A 225 -10.29 9.12 -6.06
N ASP A 226 -10.17 10.05 -5.11
CA ASP A 226 -9.03 10.95 -5.03
C ASP A 226 -7.73 10.16 -4.80
N LEU A 227 -6.73 10.44 -5.62
CA LEU A 227 -5.47 9.72 -5.61
C LEU A 227 -4.51 10.26 -4.53
N ARG A 228 -3.79 9.32 -3.91
CA ARG A 228 -2.73 9.56 -2.92
C ARG A 228 -1.49 8.75 -3.29
N ALA A 229 -0.43 8.86 -2.50
CA ALA A 229 0.81 8.10 -2.71
C ALA A 229 0.59 6.57 -2.69
N ASP A 230 -0.41 6.11 -1.96
CA ASP A 230 -0.80 4.71 -1.77
C ASP A 230 -2.15 4.33 -2.42
N ARG A 231 -2.69 5.17 -3.32
CA ARG A 231 -3.93 4.92 -4.06
C ARG A 231 -3.74 5.12 -5.56
N GLN A 232 -4.34 4.21 -6.32
CA GLN A 232 -4.43 4.23 -7.77
C GLN A 232 -5.87 3.94 -8.20
N PRO A 233 -6.36 4.47 -9.35
CA PRO A 233 -7.70 4.19 -9.84
C PRO A 233 -7.89 2.74 -10.26
N GLU A 234 -6.80 2.06 -10.57
CA GLU A 234 -6.71 0.61 -10.77
C GLU A 234 -5.58 0.04 -9.92
N PHE A 235 -5.86 -0.97 -9.14
CA PHE A 235 -4.91 -1.62 -8.24
C PHE A 235 -5.12 -3.13 -8.23
N THR A 236 -4.27 -3.87 -7.52
CA THR A 236 -4.34 -5.33 -7.48
C THR A 236 -4.54 -5.80 -6.05
N GLN A 237 -5.46 -6.77 -5.86
CA GLN A 237 -5.63 -7.47 -4.59
C GLN A 237 -5.21 -8.93 -4.71
N ILE A 238 -4.74 -9.51 -3.59
CA ILE A 238 -4.79 -10.95 -3.34
C ILE A 238 -6.07 -11.14 -2.54
N ASP A 239 -7.10 -11.66 -3.19
CA ASP A 239 -8.43 -11.79 -2.63
C ASP A 239 -8.75 -13.25 -2.31
N LEU A 240 -9.42 -13.50 -1.18
CA LEU A 240 -9.63 -14.81 -0.58
C LEU A 240 -11.02 -14.92 0.02
N GLU A 241 -11.61 -16.13 -0.08
CA GLU A 241 -12.85 -16.47 0.63
C GLU A 241 -12.84 -17.96 1.00
N MET A 242 -13.38 -18.32 2.16
CA MET A 242 -13.42 -19.68 2.71
C MET A 242 -14.81 -19.99 3.26
N SER A 243 -15.31 -21.19 3.03
CA SER A 243 -16.56 -21.70 3.60
C SER A 243 -16.32 -22.46 4.89
N PHE A 244 -17.36 -22.50 5.77
CA PHE A 244 -17.38 -23.25 7.03
C PHE A 244 -16.26 -22.86 7.99
N VAL A 245 -15.98 -21.56 8.08
CA VAL A 245 -14.93 -20.97 8.92
C VAL A 245 -15.47 -19.79 9.72
N ASP A 246 -14.76 -19.47 10.80
CA ASP A 246 -14.93 -18.24 11.57
C ASP A 246 -13.74 -17.28 11.40
N GLN A 247 -13.74 -16.20 12.18
CA GLN A 247 -12.67 -15.20 12.20
C GLN A 247 -11.30 -15.81 12.52
N ASP A 248 -11.23 -16.72 13.50
CA ASP A 248 -9.97 -17.30 13.96
C ASP A 248 -9.34 -18.21 12.91
N ASP A 249 -10.15 -18.96 12.18
CA ASP A 249 -9.70 -19.81 11.08
C ASP A 249 -9.07 -18.98 9.96
N VAL A 250 -9.71 -17.86 9.59
CA VAL A 250 -9.16 -16.95 8.56
C VAL A 250 -7.87 -16.32 9.05
N ILE A 251 -7.84 -15.80 10.27
CA ILE A 251 -6.63 -15.20 10.85
C ILE A 251 -5.48 -16.21 10.87
N ALA A 252 -5.70 -17.43 11.33
CA ALA A 252 -4.67 -18.48 11.38
C ALA A 252 -4.13 -18.80 9.98
N MET A 253 -5.00 -18.88 8.96
CA MET A 253 -4.62 -19.10 7.57
C MET A 253 -3.74 -17.95 7.04
N GLN A 254 -4.12 -16.71 7.34
CA GLN A 254 -3.37 -15.54 6.88
C GLN A 254 -2.03 -15.37 7.62
N GLU A 255 -1.96 -15.68 8.90
CA GLU A 255 -0.70 -15.69 9.66
C GLU A 255 0.32 -16.65 9.05
N GLY A 256 -0.11 -17.84 8.62
CA GLY A 256 0.74 -18.79 7.93
C GLY A 256 1.25 -18.26 6.58
N PHE A 257 0.40 -17.57 5.82
CA PHE A 257 0.81 -16.90 4.57
C PHE A 257 1.85 -15.80 4.82
N LEU A 258 1.60 -14.92 5.80
CA LEU A 258 2.53 -13.86 6.16
C LEU A 258 3.88 -14.42 6.63
N ALA A 259 3.87 -15.44 7.50
CA ALA A 259 5.09 -16.10 7.95
C ALA A 259 5.92 -16.62 6.77
N LYS A 260 5.28 -17.28 5.80
CA LYS A 260 5.95 -17.77 4.58
C LYS A 260 6.55 -16.63 3.75
N VAL A 261 5.81 -15.55 3.51
CA VAL A 261 6.29 -14.39 2.73
C VAL A 261 7.50 -13.73 3.40
N PHE A 262 7.43 -13.49 4.72
CA PHE A 262 8.53 -12.86 5.46
C PHE A 262 9.75 -13.76 5.51
N HIS A 263 9.57 -15.05 5.77
CA HIS A 263 10.67 -16.02 5.78
C HIS A 263 11.35 -16.12 4.40
N GLU A 264 10.59 -16.41 3.35
CA GLU A 264 11.17 -16.72 2.03
C GLU A 264 11.69 -15.48 1.29
N LEU A 265 11.05 -14.32 1.45
CA LEU A 265 11.36 -13.14 0.65
C LEU A 265 12.14 -12.06 1.39
N LYS A 266 12.06 -12.03 2.73
CA LYS A 266 12.78 -11.08 3.57
C LYS A 266 13.84 -11.73 4.46
N GLY A 267 13.80 -13.06 4.64
CA GLY A 267 14.68 -13.76 5.58
C GLY A 267 14.38 -13.42 7.05
N VAL A 268 13.15 -13.03 7.35
CA VAL A 268 12.70 -12.60 8.69
C VAL A 268 11.69 -13.60 9.23
N GLU A 269 11.93 -14.06 10.47
CA GLU A 269 10.98 -14.88 11.21
C GLU A 269 10.01 -13.99 11.98
N ILE A 270 8.71 -14.14 11.71
CA ILE A 270 7.66 -13.47 12.48
C ILE A 270 7.12 -14.41 13.55
N ARG A 271 6.95 -13.85 14.75
CA ARG A 271 6.42 -14.63 15.89
C ARG A 271 4.90 -14.75 15.77
N LEU A 272 4.41 -15.98 15.78
CA LEU A 272 2.98 -16.28 15.81
C LEU A 272 2.52 -16.79 17.17
N PRO A 273 1.23 -16.62 17.55
CA PRO A 273 0.23 -15.80 16.85
C PRO A 273 0.58 -14.30 16.93
N LEU A 274 0.08 -13.52 15.95
CA LEU A 274 0.24 -12.06 15.95
C LEU A 274 -0.59 -11.43 17.08
N PRO A 275 -0.15 -10.29 17.63
CA PRO A 275 -0.96 -9.53 18.58
C PRO A 275 -2.32 -9.16 17.98
N ARG A 276 -3.37 -9.17 18.80
CA ARG A 276 -4.72 -8.70 18.45
C ARG A 276 -5.13 -7.59 19.41
N ILE A 277 -5.69 -6.54 18.90
CA ILE A 277 -6.31 -5.45 19.67
C ILE A 277 -7.68 -5.14 19.07
N THR A 278 -8.61 -4.68 19.90
CA THR A 278 -9.90 -4.22 19.39
C THR A 278 -9.77 -2.87 18.70
N TRP A 279 -10.73 -2.52 17.84
CA TRP A 279 -10.80 -1.20 17.23
C TRP A 279 -10.84 -0.09 18.30
N ASP A 280 -11.64 -0.29 19.35
CA ASP A 280 -11.74 0.68 20.45
C ASP A 280 -10.38 0.88 21.13
N GLU A 281 -9.66 -0.19 21.44
CA GLU A 281 -8.31 -0.13 22.01
C GLU A 281 -7.32 0.56 21.07
N ALA A 282 -7.39 0.28 19.75
CA ALA A 282 -6.55 0.92 18.75
C ALA A 282 -6.79 2.43 18.69
N MET A 283 -8.05 2.85 18.72
CA MET A 283 -8.41 4.27 18.73
C MET A 283 -8.03 4.95 20.03
N GLU A 284 -8.30 4.32 21.18
CA GLU A 284 -7.98 4.89 22.48
C GLU A 284 -6.48 5.08 22.73
N ARG A 285 -5.66 4.10 22.34
CA ARG A 285 -4.21 4.12 22.60
C ARG A 285 -3.41 4.80 21.51
N TYR A 286 -3.86 4.73 20.26
CA TYR A 286 -3.05 5.17 19.13
C TYR A 286 -3.72 6.24 18.26
N GLY A 287 -5.02 6.50 18.45
CA GLY A 287 -5.79 7.43 17.64
C GLY A 287 -5.90 7.01 16.18
N SER A 288 -5.89 5.70 15.92
CA SER A 288 -5.94 5.15 14.57
C SER A 288 -6.34 3.67 14.61
N ASP A 289 -7.19 3.26 13.67
CA ASP A 289 -7.56 1.87 13.37
C ASP A 289 -6.40 1.04 12.75
N LYS A 290 -5.30 1.70 12.40
CA LYS A 290 -4.07 1.09 11.86
C LYS A 290 -2.84 1.62 12.59
N PRO A 291 -2.63 1.20 13.85
CA PRO A 291 -1.60 1.75 14.69
C PRO A 291 -0.19 1.33 14.27
N ASP A 292 0.75 2.28 14.35
CA ASP A 292 2.17 1.99 14.30
C ASP A 292 2.68 1.74 15.71
N THR A 293 3.09 0.53 16.02
CA THR A 293 3.52 0.10 17.34
C THR A 293 5.04 -0.01 17.50
N ARG A 294 5.83 0.49 16.51
CA ARG A 294 7.30 0.49 16.58
C ARG A 294 7.85 1.45 17.63
N PHE A 295 7.04 2.38 18.10
CA PHE A 295 7.39 3.38 19.11
C PHE A 295 6.22 3.60 20.06
N GLY A 296 6.46 4.23 21.21
CA GLY A 296 5.46 4.57 22.21
C GLY A 296 4.55 5.76 21.80
N PHE A 297 4.47 6.78 22.66
CA PHE A 297 3.64 7.98 22.50
C PHE A 297 2.13 7.66 22.47
N GLU A 298 1.69 6.70 23.32
CA GLU A 298 0.28 6.36 23.41
C GLU A 298 -0.56 7.54 23.90
N LEU A 299 -1.78 7.63 23.39
CA LEU A 299 -2.76 8.61 23.83
C LEU A 299 -3.20 8.32 25.27
N LYS A 300 -3.35 9.36 26.07
CA LYS A 300 -3.92 9.28 27.42
C LYS A 300 -5.07 10.28 27.56
N LYS A 301 -6.17 9.84 28.18
CA LYS A 301 -7.33 10.68 28.49
C LYS A 301 -7.03 11.54 29.71
N LEU A 302 -7.36 12.82 29.65
CA LEU A 302 -7.06 13.82 30.67
C LEU A 302 -8.30 14.40 31.33
N ASN A 303 -9.51 14.03 30.88
CA ASN A 303 -10.77 14.64 31.33
C ASN A 303 -10.86 14.74 32.86
N ASP A 304 -10.54 13.67 33.60
CA ASP A 304 -10.63 13.66 35.07
C ASP A 304 -9.63 14.60 35.75
N VAL A 305 -8.46 14.80 35.15
CA VAL A 305 -7.37 15.62 35.71
C VAL A 305 -7.62 17.11 35.45
N VAL A 306 -8.25 17.45 34.31
CA VAL A 306 -8.45 18.83 33.89
C VAL A 306 -9.88 19.35 34.04
N LYS A 307 -10.79 18.58 34.64
CA LYS A 307 -12.22 18.92 34.76
C LYS A 307 -12.50 20.24 35.47
N ASP A 308 -11.67 20.57 36.47
CA ASP A 308 -11.84 21.74 37.30
C ASP A 308 -10.79 22.83 36.99
N CYS A 309 -10.04 22.72 35.89
CA CYS A 309 -8.99 23.68 35.53
C CYS A 309 -9.54 25.05 35.09
N GLY A 310 -8.70 26.07 35.20
CA GLY A 310 -9.04 27.44 34.80
C GLY A 310 -9.09 27.68 33.28
N PHE A 311 -8.74 26.69 32.45
CA PHE A 311 -8.67 26.81 31.00
C PHE A 311 -10.00 26.43 30.34
N LYS A 312 -10.81 27.44 30.01
CA LYS A 312 -12.18 27.26 29.46
C LYS A 312 -12.27 26.38 28.22
N VAL A 313 -11.22 26.37 27.39
CA VAL A 313 -11.23 25.51 26.19
C VAL A 313 -11.39 24.02 26.55
N PHE A 314 -10.79 23.58 27.63
CA PHE A 314 -10.93 22.18 28.10
C PHE A 314 -12.29 21.94 28.77
N THR A 315 -12.69 22.83 29.68
CA THR A 315 -13.95 22.67 30.41
C THR A 315 -15.18 22.76 29.49
N ASP A 316 -15.16 23.71 28.54
CA ASP A 316 -16.23 23.87 27.54
C ASP A 316 -16.28 22.66 26.57
N CYS A 317 -15.13 22.13 26.17
CA CYS A 317 -15.06 20.93 25.34
C CYS A 317 -15.75 19.74 26.05
N MET A 318 -15.38 19.49 27.30
CA MET A 318 -15.96 18.37 28.09
C MET A 318 -17.44 18.59 28.37
N ALA A 319 -17.87 19.82 28.65
CA ALA A 319 -19.30 20.14 28.87
C ALA A 319 -20.17 19.88 27.63
N ASN A 320 -19.55 19.92 26.44
CA ASN A 320 -20.20 19.60 25.15
C ASN A 320 -19.96 18.15 24.69
N GLY A 321 -19.57 17.24 25.59
CA GLY A 321 -19.36 15.82 25.29
C GLY A 321 -18.05 15.49 24.54
N GLY A 322 -17.11 16.44 24.48
CA GLY A 322 -15.80 16.23 23.86
C GLY A 322 -14.79 15.59 24.81
N ASP A 323 -13.65 15.23 24.26
CA ASP A 323 -12.52 14.61 24.97
C ASP A 323 -11.30 15.53 25.01
N VAL A 324 -10.60 15.51 26.13
CA VAL A 324 -9.28 16.10 26.29
C VAL A 324 -8.28 14.94 26.40
N ARG A 325 -7.42 14.81 25.41
CA ARG A 325 -6.40 13.75 25.34
C ARG A 325 -5.03 14.33 24.99
N GLY A 326 -3.99 13.59 25.30
CA GLY A 326 -2.64 14.00 24.93
C GLY A 326 -1.74 12.81 24.63
N ILE A 327 -0.56 13.14 24.12
CA ILE A 327 0.58 12.24 23.94
C ILE A 327 1.80 12.82 24.61
N CYS A 328 2.70 11.96 25.10
CA CYS A 328 4.00 12.36 25.61
C CYS A 328 5.10 11.90 24.65
N VAL A 329 5.81 12.83 24.09
CA VAL A 329 6.94 12.60 23.19
C VAL A 329 8.23 12.59 24.02
N THR A 330 8.74 11.39 24.29
CA THR A 330 9.93 11.20 25.11
C THR A 330 11.15 11.90 24.48
N GLY A 331 11.83 12.75 25.25
CA GLY A 331 12.95 13.56 24.78
C GLY A 331 12.58 14.67 23.78
N GLY A 332 11.29 14.95 23.60
CA GLY A 332 10.79 15.90 22.60
C GLY A 332 11.07 17.37 22.89
N SER A 333 11.31 17.74 24.15
CA SER A 333 11.56 19.13 24.52
C SER A 333 12.80 19.73 23.85
N GLU A 334 13.86 18.95 23.69
CA GLU A 334 15.09 19.37 23.01
C GLU A 334 14.99 19.22 21.49
N GLN A 335 14.29 18.18 21.01
CA GLN A 335 14.18 17.85 19.59
C GLN A 335 13.31 18.84 18.80
N PHE A 336 12.27 19.39 19.41
CA PHE A 336 11.32 20.28 18.73
C PHE A 336 11.49 21.73 19.19
N SER A 337 11.95 22.59 18.29
CA SER A 337 11.95 24.05 18.53
C SER A 337 10.50 24.57 18.60
N ARG A 338 10.34 25.81 19.09
CA ARG A 338 9.03 26.48 19.08
C ARG A 338 8.41 26.51 17.68
N LYS A 339 9.22 26.78 16.67
CA LYS A 339 8.77 26.82 15.26
C LYS A 339 8.31 25.45 14.77
N ASP A 340 8.93 24.38 15.25
CA ASP A 340 8.51 23.02 14.90
C ASP A 340 7.18 22.66 15.53
N ILE A 341 6.97 23.04 16.80
CA ILE A 341 5.70 22.89 17.50
C ILE A 341 4.58 23.67 16.79
N ASP A 342 4.84 24.91 16.37
CA ASP A 342 3.86 25.71 15.64
C ASP A 342 3.50 25.05 14.29
N LYS A 343 4.48 24.51 13.56
CA LYS A 343 4.22 23.73 12.34
C LYS A 343 3.41 22.45 12.59
N LEU A 344 3.74 21.70 13.65
CA LEU A 344 2.98 20.50 14.03
C LEU A 344 1.54 20.85 14.35
N THR A 345 1.32 21.96 15.08
CA THR A 345 -0.02 22.49 15.37
C THR A 345 -0.78 22.86 14.10
N ASP A 346 -0.12 23.50 13.12
CA ASP A 346 -0.76 23.82 11.84
C ASP A 346 -1.13 22.57 11.04
N MET A 347 -0.30 21.53 11.07
CA MET A 347 -0.58 20.26 10.39
C MET A 347 -1.81 19.54 10.97
N THR A 348 -2.04 19.62 12.29
CA THR A 348 -3.22 18.98 12.92
C THR A 348 -4.54 19.65 12.55
N LYS A 349 -4.53 20.90 12.06
CA LYS A 349 -5.74 21.58 11.55
C LYS A 349 -6.37 20.85 10.38
N ALA A 350 -5.59 20.14 9.57
CA ALA A 350 -6.12 19.30 8.48
C ALA A 350 -7.00 18.14 8.98
N TYR A 351 -6.90 17.79 10.27
CA TYR A 351 -7.71 16.79 10.95
C TYR A 351 -8.82 17.42 11.81
N GLY A 352 -9.04 18.72 11.70
CA GLY A 352 -10.10 19.46 12.37
C GLY A 352 -9.71 20.04 13.74
N ALA A 353 -8.49 19.82 14.23
CA ALA A 353 -8.05 20.42 15.50
C ALA A 353 -7.99 21.95 15.41
N LYS A 354 -8.57 22.63 16.39
CA LYS A 354 -8.52 24.11 16.50
C LYS A 354 -7.18 24.62 16.98
N GLY A 355 -6.39 23.78 17.64
CA GLY A 355 -5.07 24.05 18.16
C GLY A 355 -4.57 22.93 19.07
N LEU A 356 -3.30 23.04 19.46
CA LEU A 356 -2.69 22.13 20.43
C LEU A 356 -2.19 22.91 21.64
N VAL A 357 -2.39 22.36 22.83
CA VAL A 357 -1.65 22.75 24.02
C VAL A 357 -0.38 21.90 24.10
N TRP A 358 0.73 22.50 24.46
CA TRP A 358 1.97 21.77 24.70
C TRP A 358 2.54 22.11 26.08
N ILE A 359 3.20 21.09 26.68
CA ILE A 359 3.91 21.23 27.97
C ILE A 359 5.31 20.65 27.80
N ARG A 360 6.33 21.43 28.10
CA ARG A 360 7.73 20.99 28.20
C ARG A 360 8.04 20.65 29.65
N VAL A 361 8.65 19.52 29.87
CA VAL A 361 9.09 19.06 31.17
C VAL A 361 10.59 19.40 31.34
N HIS A 362 10.94 20.21 32.30
CA HIS A 362 12.31 20.49 32.68
C HIS A 362 12.53 20.03 34.13
N GLU A 363 13.75 20.11 34.66
CA GLU A 363 14.12 19.67 36.01
C GLU A 363 13.19 20.26 37.10
N GLY A 364 12.02 19.63 37.33
CA GLY A 364 11.04 20.09 38.34
C GLY A 364 10.20 21.32 37.94
N GLU A 365 10.36 21.82 36.71
CA GLU A 365 9.58 22.93 36.17
C GLU A 365 8.83 22.52 34.91
N TYR A 366 7.63 23.08 34.74
CA TYR A 366 6.77 22.84 33.56
C TYR A 366 6.54 24.16 32.83
N LYS A 367 6.84 24.18 31.52
CA LYS A 367 6.56 25.31 30.65
C LYS A 367 5.49 24.94 29.63
N SER A 368 4.42 25.72 29.59
CA SER A 368 3.28 25.43 28.72
C SER A 368 2.93 26.61 27.80
N SER A 369 2.20 26.31 26.71
CA SER A 369 1.55 27.34 25.90
C SER A 369 0.42 28.07 26.66
N VAL A 370 -0.02 27.52 27.78
CA VAL A 370 -1.16 28.01 28.58
C VAL A 370 -0.80 28.25 30.06
N ASP A 371 0.47 28.57 30.38
CA ASP A 371 1.00 28.78 31.73
C ASP A 371 0.12 29.67 32.62
N LYS A 372 -0.52 30.70 32.03
CA LYS A 372 -1.38 31.64 32.78
C LYS A 372 -2.69 31.04 33.31
N PHE A 373 -3.04 29.84 32.88
CA PHE A 373 -4.29 29.15 33.26
C PHE A 373 -4.06 27.94 34.16
N PHE A 374 -2.80 27.53 34.37
CA PHE A 374 -2.44 26.35 35.16
C PHE A 374 -1.34 26.69 36.16
N SER A 375 -1.45 26.19 37.38
CA SER A 375 -0.36 26.17 38.35
C SER A 375 0.69 25.12 38.01
N GLN A 376 1.88 25.16 38.60
CA GLN A 376 2.91 24.15 38.42
C GLN A 376 2.45 22.79 38.94
N GLU A 377 1.63 22.75 40.00
CA GLU A 377 1.05 21.56 40.59
C GLU A 377 0.05 20.88 39.61
N GLU A 378 -0.82 21.66 38.96
CA GLU A 378 -1.76 21.18 37.95
C GLU A 378 -1.02 20.63 36.71
N LEU A 379 0.02 21.32 36.25
CA LEU A 379 0.86 20.82 35.14
C LEU A 379 1.61 19.53 35.55
N ALA A 380 2.05 19.41 36.80
CA ALA A 380 2.67 18.19 37.32
C ALA A 380 1.69 17.00 37.35
N GLU A 381 0.43 17.21 37.74
CA GLU A 381 -0.59 16.15 37.71
C GLU A 381 -0.90 15.71 36.27
N ILE A 382 -0.91 16.62 35.29
CA ILE A 382 -1.01 16.24 33.86
C ILE A 382 0.21 15.42 33.43
N ALA A 383 1.43 15.86 33.76
CA ALA A 383 2.67 15.18 33.41
C ALA A 383 2.74 13.76 34.02
N LYS A 384 2.22 13.60 35.23
CA LYS A 384 2.16 12.32 35.93
C LYS A 384 1.28 11.28 35.22
N VAL A 385 0.21 11.68 34.53
CA VAL A 385 -0.63 10.76 33.71
C VAL A 385 0.22 10.06 32.66
N PHE A 386 1.24 10.73 32.15
CA PHE A 386 2.13 10.22 31.11
C PHE A 386 3.41 9.58 31.65
N ASP A 387 3.63 9.55 32.98
CA ASP A 387 4.93 9.21 33.58
C ASP A 387 6.08 10.04 32.96
N ALA A 388 5.78 11.30 32.61
CA ALA A 388 6.68 12.17 31.88
C ALA A 388 7.93 12.51 32.70
N LYS A 389 9.07 12.54 32.03
CA LYS A 389 10.40 12.81 32.61
C LYS A 389 10.95 14.12 32.08
N THR A 390 12.06 14.58 32.69
CA THR A 390 12.84 15.69 32.15
C THR A 390 13.10 15.48 30.67
N ASP A 391 12.98 16.58 29.91
CA ASP A 391 13.13 16.69 28.46
C ASP A 391 11.99 16.08 27.61
N ASP A 392 10.92 15.59 28.25
CA ASP A 392 9.72 15.16 27.54
C ASP A 392 8.88 16.36 27.09
N LEU A 393 8.13 16.16 26.00
CA LEU A 393 7.19 17.13 25.44
C LEU A 393 5.79 16.49 25.35
N ILE A 394 4.84 17.08 26.08
CA ILE A 394 3.44 16.64 26.04
C ILE A 394 2.68 17.54 25.06
N PHE A 395 1.89 16.93 24.19
CA PHE A 395 0.89 17.60 23.35
C PHE A 395 -0.51 17.18 23.79
N ILE A 396 -1.43 18.15 23.85
CA ILE A 396 -2.82 17.93 24.25
C ILE A 396 -3.75 18.53 23.19
N CYS A 397 -4.73 17.76 22.76
CA CYS A 397 -5.84 18.16 21.89
C CYS A 397 -7.15 18.06 22.67
N SER A 398 -8.07 18.99 22.42
CA SER A 398 -9.42 18.98 22.99
C SER A 398 -10.44 19.31 21.93
N ASP A 399 -11.28 18.36 21.58
CA ASP A 399 -12.37 18.48 20.60
C ASP A 399 -13.30 17.25 20.71
N ARG A 400 -14.20 17.06 19.73
CA ARG A 400 -14.93 15.79 19.59
C ARG A 400 -13.96 14.61 19.51
N ALA A 401 -14.34 13.45 20.01
CA ALA A 401 -13.47 12.27 20.12
C ALA A 401 -12.76 11.94 18.80
N LYS A 402 -13.48 11.93 17.67
CA LYS A 402 -12.90 11.66 16.33
C LYS A 402 -11.78 12.65 15.98
N VAL A 403 -12.02 13.96 16.14
CA VAL A 403 -11.01 15.00 15.85
C VAL A 403 -9.78 14.83 16.73
N THR A 404 -10.00 14.53 18.01
CA THR A 404 -8.92 14.32 18.98
C THR A 404 -8.09 13.09 18.63
N TYR A 405 -8.71 11.97 18.28
CA TYR A 405 -8.03 10.75 17.84
C TYR A 405 -7.24 10.99 16.56
N ASP A 406 -7.86 11.48 15.52
CA ASP A 406 -7.22 11.68 14.21
C ASP A 406 -6.03 12.64 14.31
N SER A 407 -6.18 13.74 15.07
CA SER A 407 -5.12 14.74 15.27
C SER A 407 -3.94 14.18 16.04
N LEU A 408 -4.19 13.49 17.16
CA LEU A 408 -3.12 12.92 17.99
C LEU A 408 -2.50 11.67 17.34
N GLY A 409 -3.28 10.84 16.66
CA GLY A 409 -2.81 9.70 15.90
C GLY A 409 -1.84 10.10 14.79
N PHE A 410 -2.18 11.17 14.04
CA PHE A 410 -1.27 11.79 13.10
C PHE A 410 -0.01 12.35 13.79
N LEU A 411 -0.20 13.14 14.85
CA LEU A 411 0.88 13.85 15.54
C LEU A 411 1.93 12.91 16.12
N ARG A 412 1.51 11.81 16.77
CA ARG A 412 2.42 10.80 17.33
C ARG A 412 3.33 10.21 16.26
N ARG A 413 2.79 9.88 15.09
CA ARG A 413 3.55 9.30 13.97
C ARG A 413 4.49 10.33 13.33
N GLU A 414 4.05 11.57 13.16
CA GLU A 414 4.87 12.65 12.62
C GLU A 414 6.05 13.00 13.56
N CYS A 415 5.81 13.01 14.88
CA CYS A 415 6.88 13.19 15.86
C CYS A 415 7.90 12.05 15.78
N ALA A 416 7.45 10.80 15.77
CA ALA A 416 8.32 9.64 15.65
C ALA A 416 9.16 9.66 14.36
N LYS A 417 8.54 10.06 13.23
CA LYS A 417 9.23 10.23 11.94
C LYS A 417 10.35 11.27 12.02
N ARG A 418 10.07 12.46 12.58
CA ARG A 418 11.07 13.54 12.72
C ARG A 418 12.20 13.17 13.67
N MET A 419 11.91 12.32 14.65
CA MET A 419 12.90 11.80 15.60
C MET A 419 13.68 10.57 15.06
N GLY A 420 13.38 10.08 13.85
CA GLY A 420 14.05 8.93 13.27
C GLY A 420 13.73 7.60 13.97
N LEU A 421 12.58 7.49 14.63
CA LEU A 421 12.17 6.28 15.35
C LEU A 421 11.48 5.23 14.48
N LEU A 422 11.22 5.55 13.20
CA LEU A 422 10.57 4.63 12.26
C LEU A 422 11.64 3.80 11.54
N ASP A 423 12.01 2.65 12.11
CA ASP A 423 12.93 1.71 11.47
C ASP A 423 12.18 0.86 10.43
N ASP A 424 12.56 0.99 9.16
CA ASP A 424 11.96 0.25 8.04
C ASP A 424 12.38 -1.24 8.00
N ASN A 425 13.35 -1.65 8.81
CA ASN A 425 13.73 -3.05 8.97
C ASN A 425 13.00 -3.74 10.13
N GLN A 426 12.21 -3.00 10.90
CA GLN A 426 11.35 -3.53 11.94
C GLN A 426 9.94 -3.75 11.37
N TYR A 427 9.41 -4.95 11.54
CA TYR A 427 8.08 -5.34 11.05
C TYR A 427 7.16 -5.67 12.22
N ASN A 428 6.37 -4.70 12.66
CA ASN A 428 5.35 -4.88 13.69
C ASN A 428 4.00 -5.14 13.05
N LEU A 429 3.65 -6.43 12.97
CA LEU A 429 2.35 -6.91 12.49
C LEU A 429 1.39 -7.07 13.65
N LEU A 430 0.14 -6.68 13.48
CA LEU A 430 -0.95 -6.91 14.43
C LEU A 430 -2.30 -6.97 13.71
N TRP A 431 -3.26 -7.62 14.36
CA TRP A 431 -4.67 -7.58 13.95
C TRP A 431 -5.42 -6.52 14.72
N VAL A 432 -6.25 -5.76 14.02
CA VAL A 432 -7.31 -4.94 14.62
C VAL A 432 -8.63 -5.66 14.36
N VAL A 433 -9.42 -5.86 15.41
CA VAL A 433 -10.66 -6.63 15.36
C VAL A 433 -11.81 -5.86 15.99
N ASP A 434 -13.04 -6.38 15.89
CA ASP A 434 -14.23 -5.84 16.53
C ASP A 434 -14.49 -4.36 16.14
N PHE A 435 -14.46 -4.09 14.85
CA PHE A 435 -14.80 -2.77 14.30
C PHE A 435 -16.25 -2.40 14.63
N PRO A 436 -16.60 -1.10 14.69
CA PRO A 436 -18.00 -0.68 14.63
C PRO A 436 -18.69 -1.25 13.39
N MET A 437 -19.92 -1.70 13.53
CA MET A 437 -20.69 -2.20 12.38
C MET A 437 -21.13 -1.06 11.46
N PHE A 438 -21.49 0.06 12.07
CA PHE A 438 -22.00 1.25 11.38
C PHE A 438 -21.23 2.49 11.78
N GLU A 439 -21.22 3.45 10.88
CA GLU A 439 -20.86 4.85 11.13
C GLU A 439 -22.02 5.75 10.75
N GLU A 440 -22.15 6.87 11.43
CA GLU A 440 -23.16 7.89 11.15
C GLU A 440 -22.58 8.93 10.18
N ASP A 441 -23.32 9.21 9.10
CA ASP A 441 -22.97 10.31 8.21
C ASP A 441 -23.18 11.66 8.93
N GLU A 442 -22.19 12.55 8.85
CA GLU A 442 -22.23 13.86 9.54
C GLU A 442 -23.24 14.83 8.91
N GLU A 443 -23.68 14.63 7.66
CA GLU A 443 -24.55 15.57 6.94
C GLU A 443 -26.04 15.22 7.11
N ASP A 444 -26.41 13.95 6.94
CA ASP A 444 -27.80 13.51 6.93
C ASP A 444 -28.19 12.56 8.07
N HIS A 445 -27.20 12.23 8.94
CA HIS A 445 -27.36 11.30 10.07
C HIS A 445 -27.79 9.88 9.66
N SER A 446 -27.63 9.52 8.37
CA SER A 446 -27.87 8.15 7.91
C SER A 446 -26.78 7.19 8.41
N LEU A 447 -27.15 5.92 8.61
CA LEU A 447 -26.20 4.88 8.95
C LEU A 447 -25.55 4.31 7.68
N LYS A 448 -24.23 4.19 7.71
CA LYS A 448 -23.45 3.51 6.69
C LYS A 448 -22.74 2.31 7.30
N ALA A 449 -22.62 1.22 6.55
CA ALA A 449 -21.78 0.11 6.97
C ALA A 449 -20.29 0.56 6.95
N MET A 450 -19.56 0.32 8.03
CA MET A 450 -18.14 0.72 8.11
C MET A 450 -17.26 -0.04 7.10
N HIS A 451 -17.58 -1.30 6.80
CA HIS A 451 -16.92 -2.11 5.79
C HIS A 451 -17.81 -2.24 4.54
N HIS A 452 -18.78 -3.16 4.60
CA HIS A 452 -19.77 -3.37 3.53
C HIS A 452 -21.04 -4.04 4.11
N PRO A 453 -22.18 -3.96 3.42
CA PRO A 453 -23.47 -4.42 3.96
C PRO A 453 -23.60 -5.94 4.16
N PHE A 454 -22.62 -6.72 3.69
CA PHE A 454 -22.58 -8.18 3.86
C PHE A 454 -21.72 -8.64 5.04
N THR A 455 -21.10 -7.71 5.77
CA THR A 455 -20.35 -7.99 6.99
C THR A 455 -21.28 -8.47 8.10
N CYS A 456 -20.91 -9.56 8.77
CA CYS A 456 -21.70 -10.11 9.88
C CYS A 456 -21.51 -9.25 11.14
N PRO A 457 -22.60 -8.81 11.80
CA PRO A 457 -22.51 -8.26 13.15
C PRO A 457 -22.14 -9.38 14.15
N LYS A 458 -21.59 -9.02 15.31
CA LYS A 458 -21.41 -9.98 16.40
C LYS A 458 -22.77 -10.55 16.81
N LEU A 459 -22.92 -11.88 16.76
CA LEU A 459 -24.20 -12.55 16.91
C LEU A 459 -24.84 -12.40 18.30
N ASP A 460 -24.04 -12.12 19.31
CA ASP A 460 -24.49 -11.82 20.67
C ASP A 460 -25.00 -10.38 20.86
N GLN A 461 -24.92 -9.54 19.82
CA GLN A 461 -25.32 -8.14 19.83
C GLN A 461 -26.50 -7.83 18.89
N LEU A 462 -27.17 -8.85 18.34
CA LEU A 462 -28.23 -8.65 17.35
C LEU A 462 -29.41 -7.82 17.87
N GLU A 463 -29.73 -7.86 19.17
CA GLU A 463 -30.79 -7.06 19.79
C GLU A 463 -30.49 -5.54 19.72
N LEU A 464 -29.20 -5.17 19.65
CA LEU A 464 -28.79 -3.76 19.53
C LEU A 464 -29.11 -3.19 18.15
N LEU A 465 -29.29 -4.01 17.14
CA LEU A 465 -29.68 -3.54 15.80
C LEU A 465 -31.00 -2.74 15.81
N ASP A 466 -31.89 -3.04 16.77
CA ASP A 466 -33.17 -2.36 16.94
C ASP A 466 -33.14 -1.19 17.94
N THR A 467 -32.17 -1.18 18.86
CA THR A 467 -32.16 -0.25 20.00
C THR A 467 -31.01 0.76 19.96
N ASP A 468 -29.82 0.34 19.56
CA ASP A 468 -28.62 1.17 19.46
C ASP A 468 -27.68 0.61 18.38
N PRO A 469 -27.97 0.79 17.09
CA PRO A 469 -27.17 0.22 16.01
C PRO A 469 -25.69 0.65 16.02
N LEU A 470 -25.38 1.87 16.51
CA LEU A 470 -24.00 2.39 16.57
C LEU A 470 -23.14 1.65 17.61
N ALA A 471 -23.74 0.98 18.58
CA ALA A 471 -23.02 0.16 19.55
C ALA A 471 -22.67 -1.23 19.02
N VAL A 472 -23.29 -1.68 17.92
CA VAL A 472 -23.05 -3.01 17.33
C VAL A 472 -21.64 -3.11 16.76
N LYS A 473 -20.94 -4.18 17.10
CA LYS A 473 -19.62 -4.50 16.54
C LYS A 473 -19.75 -5.49 15.37
N ALA A 474 -18.89 -5.28 14.38
CA ALA A 474 -18.73 -6.18 13.24
C ALA A 474 -17.80 -7.34 13.57
N ASP A 475 -18.04 -8.49 13.00
CA ASP A 475 -17.08 -9.59 12.96
C ASP A 475 -16.09 -9.38 11.81
N ALA A 476 -15.31 -8.29 11.93
CA ALA A 476 -14.37 -7.79 10.96
C ALA A 476 -12.96 -7.66 11.55
N TYR A 477 -11.97 -7.77 10.69
CA TYR A 477 -10.56 -7.83 11.07
C TYR A 477 -9.66 -7.27 9.97
N ASP A 478 -8.73 -6.40 10.36
CA ASP A 478 -7.69 -5.86 9.49
C ASP A 478 -6.31 -6.27 9.96
N ILE A 479 -5.46 -6.65 9.02
CA ILE A 479 -4.03 -6.87 9.27
C ILE A 479 -3.26 -5.59 9.02
N VAL A 480 -2.53 -5.14 10.03
CA VAL A 480 -1.76 -3.89 10.03
C VAL A 480 -0.27 -4.19 10.12
N LEU A 481 0.53 -3.49 9.31
CA LEU A 481 1.98 -3.48 9.36
C LEU A 481 2.49 -2.04 9.50
N ASN A 482 3.18 -1.73 10.60
CA ASN A 482 3.88 -0.46 10.77
C ASN A 482 2.98 0.78 10.54
N GLY A 483 1.75 0.75 10.99
CA GLY A 483 0.81 1.87 10.84
C GLY A 483 0.13 1.93 9.48
N VAL A 484 0.13 0.85 8.73
CA VAL A 484 -0.52 0.74 7.41
C VAL A 484 -1.32 -0.55 7.35
N GLU A 485 -2.58 -0.46 6.95
CA GLU A 485 -3.43 -1.60 6.64
C GLU A 485 -2.89 -2.35 5.42
N LEU A 486 -2.53 -3.62 5.59
CA LEU A 486 -2.14 -4.51 4.50
C LEU A 486 -3.34 -5.11 3.78
N GLY A 487 -4.38 -5.39 4.53
CA GLY A 487 -5.61 -5.98 4.04
C GLY A 487 -6.65 -6.07 5.14
N GLY A 488 -7.88 -6.26 4.74
CA GLY A 488 -9.02 -6.38 5.64
C GLY A 488 -10.00 -7.43 5.19
N GLY A 489 -10.80 -7.90 6.14
CA GLY A 489 -11.80 -8.92 5.92
C GLY A 489 -12.87 -8.97 6.98
N SER A 490 -13.82 -9.87 6.79
CA SER A 490 -14.88 -10.11 7.77
C SER A 490 -15.48 -11.51 7.62
N VAL A 491 -16.18 -11.95 8.64
CA VAL A 491 -17.20 -12.99 8.50
C VAL A 491 -18.38 -12.40 7.73
N ARG A 492 -19.02 -13.18 6.86
CA ARG A 492 -20.14 -12.72 6.03
C ARG A 492 -21.46 -13.17 6.60
N ILE A 493 -22.49 -12.36 6.37
CA ILE A 493 -23.87 -12.80 6.62
C ILE A 493 -24.21 -13.87 5.59
N HIS A 494 -24.69 -15.01 6.06
CA HIS A 494 -25.20 -16.09 5.23
C HIS A 494 -26.69 -16.39 5.50
N ASP A 495 -27.24 -15.86 6.59
CA ASP A 495 -28.68 -15.93 6.87
C ASP A 495 -29.42 -14.80 6.16
N LYS A 496 -30.42 -15.18 5.33
CA LYS A 496 -31.21 -14.24 4.55
C LYS A 496 -32.04 -13.26 5.38
N ASN A 497 -32.48 -13.66 6.59
CA ASN A 497 -33.30 -12.80 7.45
C ASN A 497 -32.42 -11.74 8.11
N LEU A 498 -31.23 -12.16 8.59
CA LEU A 498 -30.25 -11.22 9.10
C LEU A 498 -29.78 -10.24 8.03
N GLN A 499 -29.56 -10.71 6.80
CA GLN A 499 -29.20 -9.81 5.68
C GLN A 499 -30.31 -8.80 5.38
N ALA A 500 -31.57 -9.22 5.39
CA ALA A 500 -32.70 -8.31 5.21
C ALA A 500 -32.79 -7.27 6.34
N LYS A 501 -32.54 -7.68 7.59
CA LYS A 501 -32.48 -6.78 8.73
C LYS A 501 -31.37 -5.75 8.62
N MET A 502 -30.19 -6.16 8.15
CA MET A 502 -29.06 -5.24 7.92
C MET A 502 -29.38 -4.18 6.86
N PHE A 503 -30.04 -4.57 5.78
CA PHE A 503 -30.49 -3.60 4.76
C PHE A 503 -31.52 -2.62 5.31
N GLU A 504 -32.46 -3.08 6.14
CA GLU A 504 -33.42 -2.23 6.83
C GLU A 504 -32.73 -1.18 7.71
N VAL A 505 -31.76 -1.58 8.53
CA VAL A 505 -30.98 -0.68 9.40
C VAL A 505 -30.19 0.35 8.58
N LEU A 506 -29.68 -0.04 7.41
CA LEU A 506 -29.00 0.87 6.48
C LEU A 506 -29.95 1.76 5.67
N GLY A 507 -31.27 1.66 5.89
CA GLY A 507 -32.28 2.46 5.20
C GLY A 507 -32.46 2.10 3.71
N LEU A 508 -32.02 0.91 3.27
CA LEU A 508 -32.20 0.44 1.91
C LEU A 508 -33.61 -0.12 1.73
N THR A 509 -34.30 0.35 0.69
CA THR A 509 -35.62 -0.19 0.33
C THR A 509 -35.47 -1.58 -0.29
N LYS A 510 -36.55 -2.33 -0.33
CA LYS A 510 -36.56 -3.64 -1.00
C LYS A 510 -36.20 -3.51 -2.47
N GLU A 511 -36.70 -2.46 -3.11
CA GLU A 511 -36.44 -2.14 -4.52
C GLU A 511 -34.95 -1.86 -4.74
N ASP A 512 -34.30 -1.09 -3.85
CA ASP A 512 -32.85 -0.84 -3.90
C ASP A 512 -32.06 -2.13 -3.75
N CYS A 513 -32.47 -3.00 -2.82
CA CYS A 513 -31.81 -4.29 -2.59
C CYS A 513 -31.96 -5.22 -3.79
N ASP A 514 -33.16 -5.34 -4.36
CA ASP A 514 -33.41 -6.18 -5.52
C ASP A 514 -32.67 -5.65 -6.76
N GLU A 515 -32.60 -4.34 -6.92
CA GLU A 515 -31.84 -3.74 -8.01
C GLU A 515 -30.34 -3.93 -7.86
N LYS A 516 -29.76 -3.65 -6.71
CA LYS A 516 -28.31 -3.65 -6.50
C LYS A 516 -27.74 -5.04 -6.25
N PHE A 517 -28.42 -5.85 -5.41
CA PHE A 517 -27.91 -7.09 -4.85
C PHE A 517 -28.82 -8.31 -5.09
N GLY A 518 -29.89 -8.14 -5.90
CA GLY A 518 -30.92 -9.15 -6.07
C GLY A 518 -30.39 -10.53 -6.46
N PHE A 519 -29.35 -10.59 -7.28
CA PHE A 519 -28.74 -11.85 -7.71
C PHE A 519 -28.02 -12.60 -6.56
N LEU A 520 -27.42 -11.89 -5.61
CA LEU A 520 -26.78 -12.49 -4.42
C LEU A 520 -27.84 -12.93 -3.40
N ILE A 521 -28.85 -12.08 -3.17
CA ILE A 521 -29.99 -12.38 -2.28
C ILE A 521 -30.74 -13.61 -2.79
N GLU A 522 -30.94 -13.71 -4.11
CA GLU A 522 -31.53 -14.89 -4.74
C GLU A 522 -30.69 -16.15 -4.50
N ALA A 523 -29.36 -16.06 -4.66
CA ALA A 523 -28.46 -17.19 -4.43
C ALA A 523 -28.54 -17.71 -2.99
N PHE A 524 -28.69 -16.84 -2.00
CA PHE A 524 -28.80 -17.23 -0.60
C PHE A 524 -30.04 -18.07 -0.29
N LYS A 525 -31.07 -18.02 -1.12
CA LYS A 525 -32.25 -18.89 -0.98
C LYS A 525 -31.95 -20.37 -1.18
N TYR A 526 -30.85 -20.68 -1.89
CA TYR A 526 -30.44 -22.04 -2.23
C TYR A 526 -29.40 -22.62 -1.28
N GLY A 527 -29.13 -21.95 -0.16
CA GLY A 527 -28.25 -22.43 0.89
C GLY A 527 -26.82 -21.89 0.79
N ALA A 528 -26.60 -20.72 1.39
CA ALA A 528 -25.26 -20.18 1.56
C ALA A 528 -24.57 -20.80 2.79
N PRO A 529 -23.34 -21.33 2.67
CA PRO A 529 -22.58 -21.77 3.83
C PRO A 529 -22.15 -20.57 4.69
N PRO A 530 -21.86 -20.73 6.00
CA PRO A 530 -21.05 -19.77 6.72
C PRO A 530 -19.73 -19.56 5.98
N HIS A 531 -19.33 -18.31 5.75
CA HIS A 531 -18.10 -18.01 5.00
C HIS A 531 -17.47 -16.71 5.49
N ALA A 532 -16.18 -16.61 5.26
CA ALA A 532 -15.37 -15.47 5.67
C ALA A 532 -14.18 -15.31 4.72
N GLY A 533 -13.65 -14.11 4.59
CA GLY A 533 -12.54 -13.86 3.69
C GLY A 533 -11.77 -12.60 4.03
N LEU A 534 -10.71 -12.37 3.24
CA LEU A 534 -9.83 -11.23 3.38
C LEU A 534 -9.26 -10.85 2.01
N ALA A 535 -8.94 -9.59 1.82
CA ALA A 535 -8.24 -9.10 0.65
C ALA A 535 -7.00 -8.29 1.06
N TYR A 536 -5.82 -8.66 0.51
CA TYR A 536 -4.62 -7.85 0.63
C TYR A 536 -4.53 -6.86 -0.53
N GLY A 537 -4.18 -5.60 -0.24
CA GLY A 537 -3.73 -4.67 -1.26
C GLY A 537 -2.31 -5.02 -1.71
N LEU A 538 -2.17 -5.80 -2.80
CA LEU A 538 -0.87 -6.31 -3.27
C LEU A 538 0.15 -5.19 -3.50
N ASP A 539 -0.27 -4.07 -4.09
CA ASP A 539 0.61 -2.95 -4.39
C ASP A 539 1.19 -2.35 -3.11
N ARG A 540 0.35 -2.14 -2.11
CA ARG A 540 0.73 -1.63 -0.79
C ARG A 540 1.60 -2.63 -0.03
N PHE A 541 1.26 -3.89 -0.07
CA PHE A 541 2.03 -4.96 0.57
C PHE A 541 3.46 -5.02 0.03
N VAL A 542 3.62 -5.03 -1.30
CA VAL A 542 4.94 -5.03 -1.96
C VAL A 542 5.72 -3.75 -1.67
N MET A 543 5.06 -2.59 -1.70
CA MET A 543 5.64 -1.28 -1.36
C MET A 543 6.26 -1.30 0.04
N LEU A 544 5.52 -1.76 1.04
CA LEU A 544 5.98 -1.80 2.43
C LEU A 544 7.13 -2.80 2.63
N LEU A 545 7.06 -3.97 2.04
CA LEU A 545 8.14 -4.97 2.13
C LEU A 545 9.45 -4.49 1.48
N LEU A 546 9.37 -3.61 0.49
CA LEU A 546 10.54 -3.04 -0.18
C LEU A 546 11.01 -1.72 0.44
N GLY A 547 10.25 -1.12 1.36
CA GLY A 547 10.54 0.21 1.91
C GLY A 547 10.38 1.33 0.88
N GLU A 548 9.51 1.16 -0.12
CA GLU A 548 9.28 2.15 -1.16
C GLU A 548 8.31 3.24 -0.69
N PRO A 549 8.49 4.50 -1.11
CA PRO A 549 7.67 5.62 -0.63
C PRO A 549 6.28 5.69 -1.30
N SER A 550 6.07 4.96 -2.38
CA SER A 550 4.82 4.98 -3.17
C SER A 550 4.59 3.66 -3.90
N ILE A 551 3.31 3.28 -4.03
CA ILE A 551 2.92 2.12 -4.86
C ILE A 551 3.29 2.27 -6.33
N ARG A 552 3.54 3.48 -6.83
CA ARG A 552 4.03 3.72 -8.20
C ARG A 552 5.39 3.08 -8.47
N GLU A 553 6.20 2.86 -7.43
CA GLU A 553 7.50 2.19 -7.55
C GLU A 553 7.39 0.67 -7.75
N VAL A 554 6.21 0.09 -7.48
CA VAL A 554 5.96 -1.36 -7.57
C VAL A 554 4.91 -1.75 -8.61
N ILE A 555 4.39 -0.77 -9.37
CA ILE A 555 3.48 -0.94 -10.49
C ILE A 555 4.22 -0.60 -11.79
N ALA A 556 4.13 -1.46 -12.81
CA ALA A 556 4.85 -1.26 -14.06
C ALA A 556 4.46 0.06 -14.76
N PHE A 557 3.17 0.31 -14.93
CA PHE A 557 2.62 1.50 -15.60
C PHE A 557 1.52 2.15 -14.74
N PRO A 558 1.90 2.85 -13.64
CA PRO A 558 0.92 3.52 -12.78
C PRO A 558 0.40 4.80 -13.42
N LYS A 559 -0.74 5.28 -12.95
CA LYS A 559 -1.24 6.62 -13.24
C LYS A 559 -0.50 7.68 -12.39
N ASN A 560 -0.45 8.91 -12.90
CA ASN A 560 0.01 10.07 -12.12
C ASN A 560 -1.06 10.50 -11.08
N GLN A 561 -0.82 11.61 -10.38
CA GLN A 561 -1.75 12.12 -9.36
C GLN A 561 -3.11 12.58 -9.94
N ASN A 562 -3.17 12.86 -11.23
CA ASN A 562 -4.38 13.26 -11.95
C ASN A 562 -5.06 12.08 -12.66
N ALA A 563 -4.81 10.85 -12.25
CA ALA A 563 -5.33 9.61 -12.85
C ALA A 563 -4.98 9.42 -14.34
N GLN A 564 -3.88 10.04 -14.83
CA GLN A 564 -3.47 9.96 -16.24
C GLN A 564 -2.33 8.95 -16.43
N CYS A 565 -2.40 8.17 -17.50
CA CYS A 565 -1.28 7.39 -18.00
C CYS A 565 -0.44 8.26 -18.95
N LEU A 566 0.71 8.75 -18.50
CA LEU A 566 1.56 9.63 -19.31
C LEU A 566 2.27 8.90 -20.46
N VAL A 567 2.33 7.57 -20.43
CA VAL A 567 2.90 6.76 -21.55
C VAL A 567 1.95 6.73 -22.75
N SER A 568 0.66 6.47 -22.49
CA SER A 568 -0.36 6.30 -23.53
C SER A 568 -1.26 7.52 -23.72
N SER A 569 -1.08 8.58 -22.90
CA SER A 569 -1.93 9.76 -22.85
C SER A 569 -3.42 9.44 -22.52
N ALA A 570 -3.67 8.32 -21.82
CA ALA A 570 -5.02 8.00 -21.35
C ALA A 570 -5.36 8.75 -20.04
N PRO A 571 -6.61 9.25 -19.85
CA PRO A 571 -7.74 9.16 -20.78
C PRO A 571 -7.55 10.08 -22.00
N SER A 572 -8.15 9.71 -23.13
CA SER A 572 -8.11 10.46 -24.38
C SER A 572 -9.50 10.50 -25.02
N PRO A 573 -9.76 11.47 -25.91
CA PRO A 573 -10.99 11.45 -26.73
C PRO A 573 -11.11 10.15 -27.51
N VAL A 574 -12.32 9.69 -27.72
CA VAL A 574 -12.65 8.54 -28.56
C VAL A 574 -13.20 9.02 -29.92
N ASP A 575 -13.14 8.14 -30.93
CA ASP A 575 -13.66 8.42 -32.25
C ASP A 575 -15.18 8.71 -32.16
N PRO A 576 -15.67 9.82 -32.75
CA PRO A 576 -17.09 10.15 -32.74
C PRO A 576 -18.00 9.02 -33.28
N THR A 577 -17.54 8.24 -34.24
CA THR A 577 -18.29 7.09 -34.76
C THR A 577 -18.53 6.02 -33.70
N GLN A 578 -17.60 5.83 -32.74
CA GLN A 578 -17.82 4.92 -31.62
C GLN A 578 -18.88 5.46 -30.64
N LEU A 579 -18.92 6.78 -30.44
CA LEU A 579 -19.94 7.40 -29.60
C LEU A 579 -21.33 7.27 -30.24
N ASP A 580 -21.42 7.49 -31.56
CA ASP A 580 -22.66 7.32 -32.32
C ASP A 580 -23.17 5.88 -32.27
N GLU A 581 -22.28 4.88 -32.45
CA GLU A 581 -22.62 3.46 -32.33
C GLU A 581 -23.13 3.08 -30.94
N LEU A 582 -22.66 3.77 -29.88
CA LEU A 582 -23.09 3.56 -28.51
C LEU A 582 -24.30 4.40 -28.13
N GLY A 583 -24.76 5.34 -28.99
CA GLY A 583 -25.82 6.28 -28.70
C GLY A 583 -25.49 7.27 -27.56
N ILE A 584 -24.22 7.66 -27.43
CA ILE A 584 -23.70 8.49 -26.35
C ILE A 584 -23.20 9.82 -26.92
N THR A 585 -23.43 10.90 -26.17
CA THR A 585 -22.85 12.23 -26.46
C THR A 585 -22.06 12.73 -25.26
N THR A 586 -20.94 13.40 -25.52
CA THR A 586 -20.21 14.14 -24.48
C THR A 586 -20.88 15.52 -24.28
N LYS A 587 -21.00 15.95 -23.02
CA LYS A 587 -21.29 17.37 -22.72
C LYS A 587 -19.98 18.14 -22.84
N GLU A 588 -20.00 19.30 -23.51
CA GLU A 588 -18.86 20.23 -23.56
C GLU A 588 -18.55 20.84 -22.19
#